data_c6d4b312689aa57a3f0622daa843b1da
#
_entry.id   c6d4b312689aa57a3f0622daa843b1da
#
_cell.length_a   1.000
_cell.length_b   1.000
_cell.length_c   1.000
_cell.angle_alpha   90.00
_cell.angle_beta   90.00
_cell.angle_gamma   90.00
#
_symmetry.space_group_name_H-M   'P 1'
#
loop_
_entity.id
_entity.type
_entity.pdbx_description
1 polymer ?
#
loop_
_entity_poly.entity_id
_entity_poly.type
_entity_poly.pdbx_seq_one_letter_code
_entity_poly.pdbx_strand_id
1 'polypeptide(L)'
;MQKTFTQLENFGHSLSAPAYLIKPVSNEEIYSAFQTAKKMGLTVTARGAGRSYNDAALTGGGIVLDMRGMNAITSWDNSTGLITAQPGTTLEQLWQKVEPDGWWPPVVSGTMKTTLGGCLSANIHGKNNFKMGTIGEHVVEFTAILPTGAEITCTPKKNADLFHAMISGLGMLGIFTSITMQMKRLHSGLLTVDAWPVQNLHGQLSSLLDGAPNYDYIVGWMDCIASGKSLGRGQIHLSLIHISEPTRPY
;
A
#
# COMPACT_ATOMS: atom_id res chain seq x y z
N MET A 1 22.33 0.47 -18.31
CA MET A 1 21.44 0.95 -17.23
C MET A 1 22.01 2.25 -16.66
N GLN A 2 21.25 3.34 -16.72
CA GLN A 2 21.68 4.64 -16.20
C GLN A 2 21.55 4.63 -14.66
N LYS A 3 22.63 4.94 -13.95
CA LYS A 3 22.65 5.14 -12.52
C LYS A 3 23.05 6.58 -12.19
N THR A 4 22.35 7.19 -11.26
CA THR A 4 22.63 8.54 -10.79
C THR A 4 22.95 8.49 -9.30
N PHE A 5 24.08 9.03 -8.86
CA PHE A 5 24.36 9.19 -7.44
C PHE A 5 23.62 10.44 -6.95
N THR A 6 22.73 10.28 -5.98
CA THR A 6 21.86 11.37 -5.53
C THR A 6 21.49 11.21 -4.05
N GLN A 7 21.10 12.30 -3.42
CA GLN A 7 20.52 12.31 -2.08
C GLN A 7 19.04 11.92 -2.16
N LEU A 8 18.64 10.93 -1.38
CA LEU A 8 17.25 10.49 -1.25
C LEU A 8 16.76 10.77 0.17
N GLU A 9 15.48 11.12 0.29
CA GLU A 9 14.85 11.44 1.57
C GLU A 9 13.65 10.51 1.83
N ASN A 10 13.31 10.32 3.10
CA ASN A 10 12.05 9.71 3.51
C ASN A 10 10.88 10.69 3.32
N PHE A 11 9.64 10.25 3.55
CA PHE A 11 8.46 11.08 3.34
C PHE A 11 8.38 12.29 4.29
N GLY A 12 8.88 12.16 5.52
CA GLY A 12 8.86 13.22 6.51
C GLY A 12 10.05 14.17 6.43
N HIS A 13 10.97 14.01 5.46
CA HIS A 13 12.20 14.79 5.29
C HIS A 13 13.11 14.81 6.53
N SER A 14 12.93 13.84 7.43
CA SER A 14 13.70 13.71 8.68
C SER A 14 14.95 12.84 8.52
N LEU A 15 14.99 12.01 7.49
CA LEU A 15 16.09 11.12 7.16
C LEU A 15 16.46 11.27 5.69
N SER A 16 17.75 11.28 5.42
CA SER A 16 18.27 11.30 4.06
C SER A 16 19.53 10.44 3.93
N ALA A 17 19.75 9.87 2.75
CA ALA A 17 20.92 9.08 2.45
C ALA A 17 21.35 9.24 0.99
N PRO A 18 22.67 9.36 0.71
CA PRO A 18 23.18 9.32 -0.67
C PRO A 18 23.15 7.88 -1.18
N ALA A 19 22.70 7.67 -2.42
CA ALA A 19 22.61 6.35 -3.01
C ALA A 19 22.76 6.39 -4.54
N TYR A 20 23.05 5.24 -5.12
CA TYR A 20 22.97 5.04 -6.58
C TYR A 20 21.53 4.72 -6.96
N LEU A 21 20.82 5.69 -7.52
CA LEU A 21 19.45 5.51 -7.99
C LEU A 21 19.45 4.87 -9.37
N ILE A 22 18.69 3.78 -9.51
CA ILE A 22 18.41 3.06 -10.74
C ILE A 22 16.89 2.97 -10.89
N LYS A 23 16.38 3.20 -12.11
CA LYS A 23 14.95 3.10 -12.42
C LYS A 23 14.72 1.94 -13.38
N PRO A 24 14.52 0.72 -12.89
CA PRO A 24 14.31 -0.43 -13.74
C PRO A 24 12.95 -0.35 -14.44
N VAL A 25 12.91 -0.84 -15.69
CA VAL A 25 11.69 -0.99 -16.49
C VAL A 25 11.44 -2.45 -16.86
N SER A 26 12.35 -3.35 -16.48
CA SER A 26 12.23 -4.79 -16.73
C SER A 26 12.87 -5.64 -15.63
N ASN A 27 12.58 -6.94 -15.64
CA ASN A 27 13.15 -7.93 -14.70
C ASN A 27 14.68 -8.07 -14.91
N GLU A 28 15.15 -7.99 -16.15
CA GLU A 28 16.57 -8.07 -16.52
C GLU A 28 17.36 -6.91 -15.90
N GLU A 29 16.76 -5.72 -15.81
CA GLU A 29 17.41 -4.58 -15.19
C GLU A 29 17.49 -4.71 -13.65
N ILE A 30 16.49 -5.31 -13.00
CA ILE A 30 16.55 -5.68 -11.58
C ILE A 30 17.67 -6.69 -11.33
N TYR A 31 17.72 -7.75 -12.14
CA TYR A 31 18.79 -8.75 -12.07
C TYR A 31 20.18 -8.11 -12.26
N SER A 32 20.34 -7.26 -13.27
CA SER A 32 21.58 -6.54 -13.53
C SER A 32 22.01 -5.65 -12.36
N ALA A 33 21.05 -5.04 -11.67
CA ALA A 33 21.31 -4.25 -10.46
C ALA A 33 21.83 -5.12 -9.31
N PHE A 34 21.26 -6.31 -9.08
CA PHE A 34 21.77 -7.26 -8.10
C PHE A 34 23.18 -7.73 -8.43
N GLN A 35 23.47 -8.04 -9.71
CA GLN A 35 24.83 -8.43 -10.12
C GLN A 35 25.83 -7.29 -9.91
N THR A 36 25.42 -6.03 -10.20
CA THR A 36 26.24 -4.85 -9.97
C THR A 36 26.51 -4.65 -8.49
N ALA A 37 25.48 -4.75 -7.64
CA ALA A 37 25.60 -4.64 -6.19
C ALA A 37 26.57 -5.70 -5.64
N LYS A 38 26.42 -6.96 -6.06
CA LYS A 38 27.31 -8.07 -5.64
C LYS A 38 28.76 -7.79 -6.01
N LYS A 39 29.03 -7.32 -7.22
CA LYS A 39 30.40 -6.99 -7.67
C LYS A 39 31.01 -5.83 -6.89
N MET A 40 30.20 -4.87 -6.46
CA MET A 40 30.63 -3.66 -5.76
C MET A 40 30.58 -3.80 -4.23
N GLY A 41 30.08 -4.92 -3.69
CA GLY A 41 29.86 -5.09 -2.25
C GLY A 41 28.80 -4.13 -1.68
N LEU A 42 27.77 -3.76 -2.47
CA LEU A 42 26.73 -2.82 -2.11
C LEU A 42 25.44 -3.53 -1.72
N THR A 43 24.64 -2.86 -0.87
CA THR A 43 23.27 -3.25 -0.58
C THR A 43 22.31 -2.78 -1.68
N VAL A 44 21.14 -3.44 -1.81
CA VAL A 44 20.07 -3.05 -2.72
C VAL A 44 18.79 -2.84 -1.91
N THR A 45 18.10 -1.74 -2.18
CA THR A 45 16.81 -1.41 -1.56
C THR A 45 15.80 -1.04 -2.64
N ALA A 46 14.59 -1.59 -2.57
CA ALA A 46 13.49 -1.16 -3.41
C ALA A 46 12.85 0.13 -2.87
N ARG A 47 12.46 1.03 -3.77
CA ARG A 47 11.76 2.26 -3.46
C ARG A 47 10.56 2.42 -4.40
N GLY A 48 9.37 2.55 -3.82
CA GLY A 48 8.16 2.95 -4.55
C GLY A 48 8.04 4.48 -4.61
N ALA A 49 6.90 5.01 -4.22
CA ALA A 49 6.64 6.46 -4.21
C ALA A 49 7.34 7.23 -3.05
N GLY A 50 8.16 6.56 -2.23
CA GLY A 50 8.90 7.18 -1.13
C GLY A 50 8.01 7.71 -0.01
N ARG A 51 6.89 7.04 0.27
CA ARG A 51 5.90 7.48 1.28
C ARG A 51 6.10 6.88 2.67
N SER A 52 7.24 6.24 2.92
CA SER A 52 7.62 5.73 4.25
C SER A 52 8.19 6.85 5.11
N TYR A 53 7.74 6.92 6.38
CA TYR A 53 8.24 7.89 7.35
C TYR A 53 9.60 7.48 7.95
N ASN A 54 9.94 6.19 7.85
CA ASN A 54 11.22 5.63 8.28
C ASN A 54 12.21 5.50 7.10
N ASP A 55 13.27 4.76 7.31
CA ASP A 55 14.37 4.51 6.36
C ASP A 55 14.14 3.32 5.42
N ALA A 56 12.99 2.64 5.48
CA ALA A 56 12.72 1.40 4.73
C ALA A 56 12.96 1.50 3.20
N ALA A 57 12.90 2.70 2.63
CA ALA A 57 13.13 2.97 1.21
C ALA A 57 14.46 3.71 0.95
N LEU A 58 15.42 3.66 1.90
CA LEU A 58 16.72 4.32 1.85
C LEU A 58 17.84 3.31 2.10
N THR A 59 19.02 3.55 1.53
CA THR A 59 20.25 2.84 1.86
C THR A 59 21.45 3.77 1.63
N GLY A 60 22.28 3.96 2.65
CA GLY A 60 23.45 4.83 2.55
C GLY A 60 24.55 4.19 1.70
N GLY A 61 24.93 4.82 0.58
CA GLY A 61 25.99 4.35 -0.32
C GLY A 61 25.62 3.13 -1.18
N GLY A 62 24.42 2.54 -1.01
CA GLY A 62 23.95 1.39 -1.75
C GLY A 62 23.22 1.74 -3.05
N ILE A 63 22.57 0.75 -3.64
CA ILE A 63 21.73 0.89 -4.84
C ILE A 63 20.26 0.96 -4.41
N VAL A 64 19.57 2.00 -4.84
CA VAL A 64 18.11 2.14 -4.69
C VAL A 64 17.45 1.90 -6.04
N LEU A 65 16.53 0.93 -6.09
CA LEU A 65 15.69 0.63 -7.26
C LEU A 65 14.40 1.43 -7.17
N ASP A 66 14.27 2.48 -7.97
CA ASP A 66 13.01 3.25 -8.12
C ASP A 66 12.03 2.47 -8.99
N MET A 67 11.17 1.72 -8.33
CA MET A 67 10.25 0.78 -8.99
C MET A 67 9.12 1.47 -9.77
N ARG A 68 9.00 2.79 -9.73
CA ARG A 68 7.94 3.53 -10.44
C ARG A 68 8.02 3.42 -11.96
N GLY A 69 9.13 2.93 -12.51
CA GLY A 69 9.26 2.60 -13.94
C GLY A 69 8.49 1.33 -14.33
N MET A 70 8.21 0.45 -13.39
CA MET A 70 7.44 -0.79 -13.59
C MET A 70 6.01 -0.61 -13.05
N ASN A 71 5.14 0.08 -13.81
CA ASN A 71 3.82 0.53 -13.38
C ASN A 71 2.67 0.12 -14.31
N ALA A 72 2.87 -0.90 -15.12
CA ALA A 72 1.84 -1.41 -16.01
C ALA A 72 0.78 -2.23 -15.24
N ILE A 73 -0.49 -2.05 -15.58
CA ILE A 73 -1.57 -2.98 -15.27
C ILE A 73 -1.59 -3.99 -16.42
N THR A 74 -1.22 -5.24 -16.12
CA THR A 74 -1.01 -6.28 -17.12
C THR A 74 -2.26 -7.12 -17.39
N SER A 75 -3.18 -7.19 -16.42
CA SER A 75 -4.47 -7.86 -16.57
C SER A 75 -5.54 -7.23 -15.71
N TRP A 76 -6.76 -7.19 -16.20
CA TRP A 76 -7.95 -6.80 -15.47
C TRP A 76 -9.14 -7.64 -15.92
N ASP A 77 -9.74 -8.37 -14.99
CA ASP A 77 -10.97 -9.11 -15.20
C ASP A 77 -12.11 -8.48 -14.38
N ASN A 78 -12.97 -7.73 -15.05
CA ASN A 78 -14.09 -7.03 -14.42
C ASN A 78 -15.23 -7.95 -13.98
N SER A 79 -15.25 -9.21 -14.44
CA SER A 79 -16.24 -10.20 -14.01
C SER A 79 -15.91 -10.78 -12.63
N THR A 80 -14.64 -11.04 -12.37
CA THR A 80 -14.15 -11.60 -11.10
C THR A 80 -13.58 -10.55 -10.15
N GLY A 81 -13.19 -9.37 -10.67
CA GLY A 81 -12.52 -8.33 -9.91
C GLY A 81 -11.05 -8.63 -9.63
N LEU A 82 -10.43 -9.52 -10.40
CA LEU A 82 -9.00 -9.81 -10.29
C LEU A 82 -8.20 -8.84 -11.15
N ILE A 83 -7.19 -8.21 -10.56
CA ILE A 83 -6.26 -7.33 -11.24
C ILE A 83 -4.83 -7.81 -11.04
N THR A 84 -4.03 -7.77 -12.13
CA THR A 84 -2.59 -8.02 -12.07
C THR A 84 -1.86 -6.76 -12.51
N ALA A 85 -0.92 -6.31 -11.68
CA ALA A 85 -0.16 -5.10 -11.95
C ALA A 85 1.29 -5.21 -11.48
N GLN A 86 2.14 -4.41 -12.09
CA GLN A 86 3.54 -4.25 -11.69
C GLN A 86 3.66 -3.45 -10.38
N PRO A 87 4.75 -3.64 -9.61
CA PRO A 87 4.87 -3.10 -8.24
C PRO A 87 4.91 -1.57 -8.16
N GLY A 88 5.28 -0.88 -9.22
CA GLY A 88 5.31 0.58 -9.31
C GLY A 88 3.95 1.22 -9.60
N THR A 89 2.92 0.43 -9.93
CA THR A 89 1.54 0.92 -10.11
C THR A 89 1.03 1.53 -8.80
N THR A 90 0.43 2.71 -8.85
CA THR A 90 -0.14 3.36 -7.66
C THR A 90 -1.55 2.86 -7.37
N LEU A 91 -2.01 2.98 -6.13
CA LEU A 91 -3.42 2.70 -5.79
C LEU A 91 -4.37 3.61 -6.56
N GLU A 92 -3.96 4.85 -6.89
CA GLU A 92 -4.72 5.78 -7.73
C GLU A 92 -4.91 5.23 -9.15
N GLN A 93 -3.85 4.69 -9.77
CA GLN A 93 -3.96 4.06 -11.09
C GLN A 93 -4.83 2.81 -11.08
N LEU A 94 -4.74 1.99 -10.01
CA LEU A 94 -5.63 0.84 -9.82
C LEU A 94 -7.08 1.30 -9.71
N TRP A 95 -7.36 2.29 -8.84
CA TRP A 95 -8.69 2.86 -8.69
C TRP A 95 -9.25 3.36 -10.03
N GLN A 96 -8.53 4.22 -10.74
CA GLN A 96 -8.96 4.78 -12.03
C GLN A 96 -9.25 3.68 -13.06
N LYS A 97 -8.57 2.53 -12.98
CA LYS A 97 -8.79 1.40 -13.86
C LYS A 97 -10.06 0.63 -13.53
N VAL A 98 -10.37 0.42 -12.26
CA VAL A 98 -11.40 -0.54 -11.84
C VAL A 98 -12.74 0.12 -11.47
N GLU A 99 -12.74 1.40 -11.12
CA GLU A 99 -13.93 2.13 -10.66
C GLU A 99 -15.03 2.20 -11.73
N PRO A 100 -14.74 2.45 -13.03
CA PRO A 100 -15.75 2.45 -14.07
C PRO A 100 -16.51 1.12 -14.22
N ASP A 101 -15.88 0.01 -13.81
CA ASP A 101 -16.47 -1.33 -13.82
C ASP A 101 -17.16 -1.70 -12.50
N GLY A 102 -17.28 -0.76 -11.55
CA GLY A 102 -17.91 -0.96 -10.25
C GLY A 102 -17.02 -1.73 -9.26
N TRP A 103 -15.72 -1.50 -9.27
CA TRP A 103 -14.78 -2.08 -8.34
C TRP A 103 -13.92 -1.03 -7.64
N TRP A 104 -13.32 -1.41 -6.51
CA TRP A 104 -12.55 -0.52 -5.65
C TRP A 104 -11.35 -1.25 -5.04
N PRO A 105 -10.19 -0.59 -4.86
CA PRO A 105 -9.11 -1.18 -4.07
C PRO A 105 -9.59 -1.50 -2.65
N PRO A 106 -9.45 -2.76 -2.17
CA PRO A 106 -10.04 -3.18 -0.90
C PRO A 106 -9.46 -2.44 0.30
N VAL A 107 -8.19 -2.05 0.20
CA VAL A 107 -7.44 -1.33 1.25
C VAL A 107 -6.76 -0.12 0.63
N VAL A 108 -7.00 1.06 1.20
CA VAL A 108 -6.36 2.32 0.82
C VAL A 108 -5.81 2.97 2.09
N SER A 109 -4.51 3.30 2.10
CA SER A 109 -3.87 4.03 3.19
C SER A 109 -4.29 5.51 3.20
N GLY A 110 -3.61 6.36 3.95
CA GLY A 110 -3.88 7.80 4.00
C GLY A 110 -3.75 8.54 2.65
N THR A 111 -3.22 7.88 1.61
CA THR A 111 -3.08 8.43 0.25
C THR A 111 -3.11 7.32 -0.80
N MET A 112 -3.68 7.60 -1.96
CA MET A 112 -3.67 6.70 -3.12
C MET A 112 -2.38 6.79 -3.95
N LYS A 113 -1.46 7.69 -3.62
CA LYS A 113 -0.20 7.90 -4.35
C LYS A 113 0.91 6.92 -3.95
N THR A 114 0.62 5.96 -3.09
CA THR A 114 1.52 4.85 -2.75
C THR A 114 1.53 3.80 -3.85
N THR A 115 2.69 3.18 -4.09
CA THR A 115 2.81 2.10 -5.09
C THR A 115 2.40 0.76 -4.51
N LEU A 116 1.85 -0.12 -5.35
CA LEU A 116 1.35 -1.44 -4.96
C LEU A 116 2.43 -2.29 -4.26
N GLY A 117 3.65 -2.34 -4.82
CA GLY A 117 4.77 -3.06 -4.20
C GLY A 117 5.15 -2.48 -2.84
N GLY A 118 5.15 -1.15 -2.70
CA GLY A 118 5.38 -0.49 -1.40
C GLY A 118 4.28 -0.78 -0.40
N CYS A 119 3.02 -0.77 -0.84
CA CYS A 119 1.87 -1.12 -0.01
C CYS A 119 1.97 -2.56 0.51
N LEU A 120 2.32 -3.51 -0.37
CA LEU A 120 2.45 -4.92 0.01
C LEU A 120 3.67 -5.16 0.91
N SER A 121 4.82 -4.53 0.60
CA SER A 121 6.03 -4.61 1.42
C SER A 121 5.81 -4.13 2.86
N ALA A 122 4.94 -3.14 3.06
CA ALA A 122 4.59 -2.62 4.38
C ALA A 122 3.30 -3.25 4.95
N ASN A 123 2.64 -4.12 4.19
CA ASN A 123 1.35 -4.71 4.50
C ASN A 123 0.36 -3.67 5.04
N ILE A 124 0.14 -2.60 4.26
CA ILE A 124 -0.64 -1.45 4.69
C ILE A 124 -2.07 -1.83 5.11
N HIS A 125 -2.62 -1.03 6.00
CA HIS A 125 -4.04 -1.04 6.35
C HIS A 125 -4.73 0.28 5.96
N GLY A 126 -6.04 0.24 5.89
CA GLY A 126 -6.91 1.39 5.64
C GLY A 126 -7.77 1.73 6.84
N LYS A 127 -8.66 2.72 6.67
CA LYS A 127 -9.66 3.13 7.67
C LYS A 127 -10.78 2.09 7.86
N ASN A 128 -10.71 1.00 7.12
CA ASN A 128 -11.64 -0.13 7.11
C ASN A 128 -10.97 -1.43 7.60
N ASN A 129 -9.79 -1.34 8.23
CA ASN A 129 -9.00 -2.53 8.60
C ASN A 129 -9.72 -3.47 9.58
N PHE A 130 -10.60 -2.95 10.41
CA PHE A 130 -11.41 -3.74 11.34
C PHE A 130 -12.38 -4.72 10.64
N LYS A 131 -12.70 -4.48 9.34
CA LYS A 131 -13.50 -5.38 8.49
C LYS A 131 -12.69 -6.03 7.38
N MET A 132 -11.80 -5.27 6.75
CA MET A 132 -11.10 -5.68 5.53
C MET A 132 -9.68 -6.18 5.78
N GLY A 133 -9.16 -6.04 6.99
CA GLY A 133 -7.78 -6.42 7.29
C GLY A 133 -6.75 -5.56 6.56
N THR A 134 -5.61 -6.16 6.24
CA THR A 134 -4.49 -5.53 5.55
C THR A 134 -4.50 -5.85 4.05
N ILE A 135 -3.69 -5.14 3.27
CA ILE A 135 -3.64 -5.35 1.80
C ILE A 135 -3.21 -6.78 1.42
N GLY A 136 -2.36 -7.41 2.23
CA GLY A 136 -1.87 -8.77 1.99
C GLY A 136 -2.98 -9.83 1.99
N GLU A 137 -4.07 -9.60 2.71
CA GLU A 137 -5.22 -10.51 2.76
C GLU A 137 -6.00 -10.57 1.43
N HIS A 138 -5.78 -9.60 0.55
CA HIS A 138 -6.42 -9.50 -0.76
C HIS A 138 -5.50 -9.92 -1.91
N VAL A 139 -4.24 -10.28 -1.63
CA VAL A 139 -3.30 -10.74 -2.65
C VAL A 139 -3.49 -12.22 -2.90
N VAL A 140 -3.67 -12.58 -4.17
CA VAL A 140 -3.86 -13.96 -4.63
C VAL A 140 -2.52 -14.61 -4.99
N GLU A 141 -1.67 -13.83 -5.64
CA GLU A 141 -0.38 -14.27 -6.15
C GLU A 141 0.56 -13.08 -6.33
N PHE A 142 1.84 -13.32 -6.22
CA PHE A 142 2.86 -12.41 -6.74
C PHE A 142 4.04 -13.17 -7.33
N THR A 143 4.76 -12.51 -8.24
CA THR A 143 6.11 -12.91 -8.65
C THR A 143 7.13 -11.95 -8.07
N ALA A 144 8.32 -12.46 -7.78
CA ALA A 144 9.42 -11.68 -7.23
C ALA A 144 10.78 -12.21 -7.69
N ILE A 145 11.77 -11.32 -7.74
CA ILE A 145 13.18 -11.67 -7.95
C ILE A 145 13.88 -11.64 -6.59
N LEU A 146 14.46 -12.79 -6.22
CA LEU A 146 15.25 -12.94 -5.00
C LEU A 146 16.66 -12.34 -5.17
N PRO A 147 17.39 -12.04 -4.08
CA PRO A 147 18.78 -11.56 -4.16
C PRO A 147 19.73 -12.51 -4.89
N THR A 148 19.39 -13.80 -4.99
CA THR A 148 20.11 -14.80 -5.80
C THR A 148 19.96 -14.59 -7.31
N GLY A 149 18.96 -13.80 -7.73
CA GLY A 149 18.52 -13.64 -9.12
C GLY A 149 17.44 -14.64 -9.55
N ALA A 150 17.03 -15.56 -8.67
CA ALA A 150 15.93 -16.47 -8.97
C ALA A 150 14.60 -15.73 -9.01
N GLU A 151 13.82 -15.95 -10.05
CA GLU A 151 12.43 -15.50 -10.13
C GLU A 151 11.52 -16.58 -9.54
N ILE A 152 10.63 -16.17 -8.65
CA ILE A 152 9.70 -17.07 -7.96
C ILE A 152 8.27 -16.56 -8.07
N THR A 153 7.33 -17.51 -8.11
CA THR A 153 5.89 -17.23 -7.94
C THR A 153 5.46 -17.73 -6.58
N CYS A 154 4.76 -16.86 -5.83
CA CYS A 154 4.26 -17.15 -4.50
C CYS A 154 2.74 -16.99 -4.45
N THR A 155 2.07 -17.94 -3.80
CA THR A 155 0.65 -17.89 -3.44
C THR A 155 0.50 -18.38 -2.00
N PRO A 156 -0.67 -18.26 -1.37
CA PRO A 156 -0.91 -18.86 -0.05
C PRO A 156 -0.68 -20.39 0.03
N LYS A 157 -0.59 -21.07 -1.14
CA LYS A 157 -0.40 -22.55 -1.22
C LYS A 157 0.93 -22.95 -1.85
N LYS A 158 1.56 -22.07 -2.64
CA LYS A 158 2.83 -22.33 -3.34
C LYS A 158 3.87 -21.35 -2.82
N ASN A 159 5.01 -21.83 -2.34
CA ASN A 159 6.02 -21.03 -1.65
C ASN A 159 5.41 -20.20 -0.51
N ALA A 160 4.52 -20.82 0.29
CA ALA A 160 3.69 -20.16 1.29
C ALA A 160 4.51 -19.39 2.34
N ASP A 161 5.62 -19.96 2.80
CA ASP A 161 6.50 -19.30 3.76
C ASP A 161 7.06 -17.98 3.21
N LEU A 162 7.49 -17.98 1.93
CA LEU A 162 7.95 -16.76 1.26
C LEU A 162 6.80 -15.80 0.96
N PHE A 163 5.61 -16.33 0.63
CA PHE A 163 4.43 -15.50 0.44
C PHE A 163 4.16 -14.67 1.68
N HIS A 164 4.08 -15.29 2.85
CA HIS A 164 3.82 -14.59 4.09
C HIS A 164 5.01 -13.74 4.58
N ALA A 165 6.24 -14.19 4.37
CA ALA A 165 7.42 -13.45 4.81
C ALA A 165 7.71 -12.20 3.97
N MET A 166 7.40 -12.20 2.68
CA MET A 166 7.60 -11.04 1.80
C MET A 166 6.51 -9.97 1.97
N ILE A 167 5.28 -10.39 2.29
CA ILE A 167 4.22 -9.47 2.73
C ILE A 167 4.62 -8.93 4.11
N SER A 168 4.69 -7.61 4.25
CA SER A 168 5.29 -6.94 5.44
C SER A 168 6.81 -7.10 5.60
N GLY A 169 7.50 -7.70 4.62
CA GLY A 169 8.95 -7.94 4.67
C GLY A 169 9.82 -6.72 4.32
N LEU A 170 9.23 -5.53 4.15
CA LEU A 170 9.89 -4.25 3.83
C LEU A 170 10.85 -4.32 2.62
N GLY A 171 10.65 -5.29 1.70
CA GLY A 171 11.49 -5.49 0.53
C GLY A 171 12.84 -6.17 0.80
N MET A 172 13.07 -6.69 2.02
CA MET A 172 14.35 -7.28 2.41
C MET A 172 14.63 -8.65 1.78
N LEU A 173 13.58 -9.39 1.37
CA LEU A 173 13.69 -10.76 0.87
C LEU A 173 13.74 -10.85 -0.66
N GLY A 174 13.35 -9.79 -1.36
CA GLY A 174 13.30 -9.74 -2.81
C GLY A 174 12.49 -8.56 -3.33
N ILE A 175 12.46 -8.45 -4.66
CA ILE A 175 11.77 -7.36 -5.37
C ILE A 175 10.53 -7.94 -6.06
N PHE A 176 9.35 -7.47 -5.71
CA PHE A 176 8.12 -7.81 -6.44
C PHE A 176 8.22 -7.35 -7.90
N THR A 177 7.75 -8.19 -8.82
CA THR A 177 7.71 -7.90 -10.27
C THR A 177 6.30 -7.89 -10.84
N SER A 178 5.40 -8.68 -10.24
CA SER A 178 3.98 -8.72 -10.58
C SER A 178 3.17 -9.04 -9.31
N ILE A 179 2.00 -8.45 -9.15
CA ILE A 179 1.11 -8.67 -8.02
C ILE A 179 -0.31 -8.81 -8.54
N THR A 180 -0.95 -9.94 -8.23
CA THR A 180 -2.37 -10.20 -8.51
C THR A 180 -3.16 -10.08 -7.23
N MET A 181 -4.22 -9.25 -7.25
CA MET A 181 -5.06 -9.05 -6.08
C MET A 181 -6.54 -9.00 -6.42
N GLN A 182 -7.37 -9.31 -5.43
CA GLN A 182 -8.82 -9.23 -5.50
C GLN A 182 -9.27 -7.81 -5.17
N MET A 183 -10.03 -7.18 -6.06
CA MET A 183 -10.72 -5.91 -5.82
C MET A 183 -12.01 -6.12 -5.04
N LYS A 184 -12.46 -5.10 -4.32
CA LYS A 184 -13.74 -5.04 -3.61
C LYS A 184 -14.83 -4.58 -4.57
N ARG A 185 -15.99 -5.24 -4.59
CA ARG A 185 -17.16 -4.77 -5.35
C ARG A 185 -17.64 -3.44 -4.77
N LEU A 186 -17.91 -2.49 -5.66
CA LEU A 186 -18.43 -1.16 -5.34
C LEU A 186 -19.83 -1.03 -5.96
N HIS A 187 -20.82 -0.65 -5.16
CA HIS A 187 -22.19 -0.45 -5.65
C HIS A 187 -22.49 1.04 -5.87
N SER A 188 -21.74 1.93 -5.21
CA SER A 188 -21.88 3.38 -5.36
C SER A 188 -20.53 4.04 -5.08
N GLY A 189 -20.17 5.07 -5.83
CA GLY A 189 -19.03 5.96 -5.55
C GLY A 189 -19.33 7.00 -4.47
N LEU A 190 -20.53 7.00 -3.88
CA LEU A 190 -20.94 7.93 -2.84
C LEU A 190 -20.82 7.27 -1.46
N LEU A 191 -20.34 8.05 -0.49
CA LEU A 191 -20.30 7.68 0.93
C LEU A 191 -21.34 8.50 1.69
N THR A 192 -22.11 7.84 2.56
CA THR A 192 -22.81 8.53 3.64
C THR A 192 -21.86 8.64 4.81
N VAL A 193 -21.69 9.85 5.34
CA VAL A 193 -20.78 10.14 6.45
C VAL A 193 -21.56 10.74 7.60
N ASP A 194 -21.51 10.06 8.75
CA ASP A 194 -21.96 10.59 10.03
C ASP A 194 -20.77 11.18 10.77
N ALA A 195 -20.85 12.44 11.17
CA ALA A 195 -19.76 13.15 11.83
C ALA A 195 -20.26 13.91 13.05
N TRP A 196 -19.55 13.78 14.18
CA TRP A 196 -19.87 14.51 15.41
C TRP A 196 -18.62 14.79 16.26
N PRO A 197 -18.64 15.84 17.09
CA PRO A 197 -17.57 16.13 18.03
C PRO A 197 -17.62 15.19 19.23
N VAL A 198 -16.45 14.88 19.79
CA VAL A 198 -16.28 14.15 21.04
C VAL A 198 -15.43 14.96 22.02
N GLN A 199 -15.77 14.89 23.31
CA GLN A 199 -15.19 15.76 24.32
C GLN A 199 -13.86 15.26 24.90
N ASN A 200 -13.58 13.96 24.77
CA ASN A 200 -12.42 13.32 25.38
C ASN A 200 -12.11 11.96 24.75
N LEU A 201 -11.02 11.33 25.21
CA LEU A 201 -10.55 10.02 24.74
C LEU A 201 -11.58 8.90 24.95
N HIS A 202 -12.32 8.93 26.06
CA HIS A 202 -13.37 7.91 26.31
C HIS A 202 -14.46 8.01 25.23
N GLY A 203 -14.94 9.22 24.92
CA GLY A 203 -15.89 9.43 23.83
C GLY A 203 -15.36 9.00 22.46
N GLN A 204 -14.04 9.22 22.18
CA GLN A 204 -13.39 8.71 20.96
C GLN A 204 -13.48 7.19 20.88
N LEU A 205 -13.02 6.50 21.94
CA LEU A 205 -12.98 5.03 21.96
C LEU A 205 -14.37 4.40 21.89
N SER A 206 -15.32 4.89 22.69
CA SER A 206 -16.70 4.39 22.66
C SER A 206 -17.32 4.56 21.26
N SER A 207 -17.22 5.76 20.66
CA SER A 207 -17.79 6.02 19.34
C SER A 207 -17.20 5.12 18.25
N LEU A 208 -15.88 4.85 18.30
CA LEU A 208 -15.23 3.96 17.33
C LEU A 208 -15.65 2.50 17.53
N LEU A 209 -15.72 2.02 18.78
CA LEU A 209 -16.11 0.64 19.10
C LEU A 209 -17.58 0.38 18.76
N ASP A 210 -18.47 1.30 19.14
CA ASP A 210 -19.91 1.20 18.88
C ASP A 210 -20.24 1.32 17.38
N GLY A 211 -19.45 2.11 16.64
CA GLY A 211 -19.60 2.32 15.21
C GLY A 211 -19.08 1.17 14.36
N ALA A 212 -18.02 0.48 14.78
CA ALA A 212 -17.34 -0.54 13.98
C ALA A 212 -18.26 -1.62 13.35
N PRO A 213 -19.28 -2.16 14.05
CA PRO A 213 -20.17 -3.16 13.45
C PRO A 213 -21.01 -2.63 12.29
N ASN A 214 -21.37 -1.36 12.31
CA ASN A 214 -22.40 -0.77 11.44
C ASN A 214 -21.85 0.05 10.27
N TYR A 215 -20.54 0.38 10.27
CA TYR A 215 -19.94 1.23 9.26
C TYR A 215 -18.81 0.51 8.49
N ASP A 216 -18.48 0.99 7.30
CA ASP A 216 -17.42 0.44 6.46
C ASP A 216 -16.07 1.09 6.72
N TYR A 217 -16.06 2.37 7.06
CA TYR A 217 -14.87 3.15 7.40
C TYR A 217 -15.09 3.92 8.70
N ILE A 218 -14.08 3.92 9.55
CA ILE A 218 -14.10 4.67 10.80
C ILE A 218 -12.83 5.52 10.94
N VAL A 219 -13.00 6.77 11.33
CA VAL A 219 -11.90 7.72 11.53
C VAL A 219 -12.16 8.55 12.77
N GLY A 220 -11.18 8.61 13.66
CA GLY A 220 -11.13 9.58 14.75
C GLY A 220 -10.05 10.63 14.47
N TRP A 221 -10.43 11.90 14.51
CA TRP A 221 -9.50 13.03 14.56
C TRP A 221 -9.36 13.45 16.01
N MET A 222 -8.13 13.46 16.51
CA MET A 222 -7.88 13.64 17.94
C MET A 222 -6.91 14.79 18.19
N ASP A 223 -7.26 15.67 19.14
CA ASP A 223 -6.36 16.67 19.69
C ASP A 223 -5.40 15.98 20.68
N CYS A 224 -4.17 15.77 20.25
CA CYS A 224 -3.13 15.13 21.06
C CYS A 224 -2.41 16.09 22.02
N ILE A 225 -2.74 17.39 21.99
CA ILE A 225 -2.12 18.42 22.85
C ILE A 225 -2.97 18.68 24.09
N ALA A 226 -4.29 18.51 23.97
CA ALA A 226 -5.21 18.69 25.09
C ALA A 226 -4.90 17.73 26.24
N SER A 227 -5.12 18.15 27.47
CA SER A 227 -4.86 17.39 28.69
C SER A 227 -6.06 17.38 29.64
N GLY A 228 -5.97 16.60 30.73
CA GLY A 228 -7.02 16.48 31.73
C GLY A 228 -8.33 15.96 31.13
N LYS A 229 -9.44 16.59 31.47
CA LYS A 229 -10.79 16.17 31.03
C LYS A 229 -11.00 16.28 29.51
N SER A 230 -10.17 17.05 28.81
CA SER A 230 -10.24 17.27 27.36
C SER A 230 -9.22 16.43 26.58
N LEU A 231 -8.42 15.59 27.23
CA LEU A 231 -7.49 14.69 26.55
C LEU A 231 -8.24 13.84 25.51
N GLY A 232 -7.78 13.88 24.26
CA GLY A 232 -8.37 13.11 23.17
C GLY A 232 -9.71 13.64 22.64
N ARG A 233 -10.10 14.90 22.99
CA ARG A 233 -11.24 15.56 22.31
C ARG A 233 -11.01 15.64 20.81
N GLY A 234 -12.07 15.66 20.01
CA GLY A 234 -11.93 15.73 18.57
C GLY A 234 -13.21 15.46 17.82
N GLN A 235 -13.11 14.76 16.70
CA GLN A 235 -14.25 14.42 15.85
C GLN A 235 -14.20 12.96 15.44
N ILE A 236 -15.37 12.35 15.31
CA ILE A 236 -15.56 11.02 14.72
C ILE A 236 -16.21 11.18 13.36
N HIS A 237 -15.70 10.43 12.39
CA HIS A 237 -16.31 10.27 11.07
C HIS A 237 -16.52 8.79 10.81
N LEU A 238 -17.75 8.37 10.69
CA LEU A 238 -18.16 7.02 10.36
C LEU A 238 -18.80 7.03 8.98
N SER A 239 -18.40 6.12 8.09
CA SER A 239 -18.83 6.14 6.70
C SER A 239 -19.36 4.78 6.24
N LEU A 240 -20.44 4.83 5.48
CA LEU A 240 -21.04 3.69 4.79
C LEU A 240 -20.89 3.84 3.28
N ILE A 241 -20.46 2.77 2.61
CA ILE A 241 -20.64 2.61 1.17
C ILE A 241 -22.01 1.99 0.96
N HIS A 242 -22.90 2.65 0.21
CA HIS A 242 -24.20 2.10 -0.09
C HIS A 242 -24.07 0.79 -0.92
N ILE A 243 -24.61 -0.29 -0.37
CA ILE A 243 -24.64 -1.63 -1.00
C ILE A 243 -25.80 -1.72 -2.02
N SER A 244 -26.79 -0.85 -1.93
CA SER A 244 -27.91 -0.75 -2.87
C SER A 244 -28.00 0.67 -3.42
N GLU A 245 -28.48 0.81 -4.66
CA GLU A 245 -28.85 2.14 -5.17
C GLU A 245 -29.84 2.78 -4.18
N PRO A 246 -29.59 4.04 -3.75
CA PRO A 246 -30.59 4.74 -2.99
C PRO A 246 -31.81 4.89 -3.90
N THR A 247 -32.91 4.24 -3.57
CA THR A 247 -34.21 4.58 -4.14
C THR A 247 -34.48 6.00 -3.70
N ARG A 248 -34.12 6.99 -4.53
CA ARG A 248 -34.56 8.36 -4.36
C ARG A 248 -36.06 8.36 -4.56
N PRO A 249 -36.89 8.73 -3.56
CA PRO A 249 -38.21 9.21 -3.87
C PRO A 249 -38.01 10.54 -4.63
N TYR A 250 -38.57 10.64 -5.80
CA TYR A 250 -38.68 11.86 -6.59
C TYR A 250 -39.55 12.88 -5.83
#